data_e38082756d7d737ea6bebd665ebefada
#
_entry.id   e38082756d7d737ea6bebd665ebefada
#
_cell.length_a   1.000
_cell.length_b   1.000
_cell.length_c   1.000
_cell.angle_alpha   90.00
_cell.angle_beta   90.00
_cell.angle_gamma   90.00
#
_symmetry.space_group_name_H-M   'P 1'
#
loop_
_entity.id
_entity.type
_entity.pdbx_description
1 polymer ?
#
loop_
_entity_poly.entity_id
_entity_poly.type
_entity_poly.pdbx_seq_one_letter_code
_entity_poly.pdbx_strand_id
1 'polypeptide(L)'
;ISLNTAAVLTGRSVRTWQRRIEEGRFIPVGGMWVEADGMLPAGESLIRQIAYGRKYFKEHLGVEPKGVWLPDSFGYTGAWPQIARRAGYEWFLTQKISWNDTTKFPHHSFMWEGIDGTRILTHFPPSDTHCSSMSMRELMYSQRNFLDKDLSRNAILLYGFGDGGGGPTREMTARIRRDHDLAGVPKIEFGTPDQLFDRVRKDIVDDAQGETPVFKGELYLELHRATLTAQQDMKRGCRQEESMLRVAEHLCAAARIKNPDYVYPREELDRIWKTLLLNQFHDILPGSAIAWVHRQARTEYARDIARLNEIALEAGRAIAVVEPDDATITDAVIAPYSRQACEAWVVRPASSRAEAGTASMARVAVTHDGDAIVLDNGQLHVRIEADGTVSSIVDQRTNRELVPAGTRLGRYEMLKDEPFHWDAWDIQRDAFLTANALSEASITSVDETANGGAVVHAVTRAKGVEIRTGIALRPGSATLDFTADVDWHAVEQFLKVDMPVTVQAVNAQYECQYGLVERPINKNTRSDDAKFESCTHRFVRIADADYAAAVVNASTYGSDVSPIHADTAHGTGR
;
A
#
# COMPACT_ATOMS: atom_id res chain seq x y z
N ILE A 1 19.18 12.45 -2.26
CA ILE A 1 19.95 13.61 -1.73
C ILE A 1 20.07 14.65 -2.84
N SER A 2 19.66 15.91 -2.61
CA SER A 2 19.86 16.98 -3.58
C SER A 2 21.36 17.27 -3.77
N LEU A 3 21.75 17.82 -4.94
CA LEU A 3 23.14 18.25 -5.13
C LEU A 3 23.57 19.31 -4.11
N ASN A 4 22.66 20.15 -3.64
CA ASN A 4 22.94 21.12 -2.58
C ASN A 4 23.26 20.41 -1.27
N THR A 5 22.48 19.40 -0.89
CA THR A 5 22.76 18.60 0.32
C THR A 5 24.08 17.84 0.19
N ALA A 6 24.33 17.22 -0.96
CA ALA A 6 25.62 16.56 -1.22
C ALA A 6 26.79 17.53 -1.15
N ALA A 7 26.62 18.75 -1.67
CA ALA A 7 27.63 19.80 -1.60
C ALA A 7 27.95 20.21 -0.15
N VAL A 8 26.92 20.43 0.67
CA VAL A 8 27.06 20.75 2.10
C VAL A 8 27.75 19.62 2.86
N LEU A 9 27.26 18.39 2.73
CA LEU A 9 27.78 17.22 3.46
C LEU A 9 29.23 16.89 3.10
N THR A 10 29.66 17.17 1.87
CA THR A 10 30.99 16.81 1.39
C THR A 10 31.99 17.99 1.36
N GLY A 11 31.51 19.20 1.67
CA GLY A 11 32.30 20.43 1.53
C GLY A 11 32.72 20.75 0.08
N ARG A 12 31.99 20.22 -0.91
CA ARG A 12 32.26 20.45 -2.34
C ARG A 12 31.14 21.26 -2.96
N SER A 13 31.44 22.00 -4.04
CA SER A 13 30.42 22.81 -4.73
C SER A 13 29.49 21.94 -5.55
N VAL A 14 28.26 22.41 -5.76
CA VAL A 14 27.27 21.84 -6.70
C VAL A 14 27.89 21.63 -8.10
N ARG A 15 28.65 22.62 -8.59
CA ARG A 15 29.35 22.56 -9.87
C ARG A 15 30.36 21.38 -9.94
N THR A 16 30.96 21.01 -8.82
CA THR A 16 31.85 19.84 -8.77
C THR A 16 31.08 18.56 -9.01
N TRP A 17 29.90 18.41 -8.41
CA TRP A 17 29.03 17.25 -8.61
C TRP A 17 28.48 17.18 -10.04
N GLN A 18 28.01 18.30 -10.59
CA GLN A 18 27.55 18.38 -11.98
C GLN A 18 28.64 17.92 -12.96
N ARG A 19 29.87 18.44 -12.78
CA ARG A 19 31.01 18.00 -13.60
C ARG A 19 31.29 16.49 -13.47
N ARG A 20 31.13 15.89 -12.28
CA ARG A 20 31.31 14.44 -12.08
C ARG A 20 30.22 13.63 -12.76
N ILE A 21 29.00 14.16 -12.88
CA ILE A 21 27.92 13.55 -13.65
C ILE A 21 28.27 13.61 -15.15
N GLU A 22 28.69 14.77 -15.66
CA GLU A 22 29.10 14.96 -17.05
C GLU A 22 30.29 14.04 -17.44
N GLU A 23 31.24 13.86 -16.54
CA GLU A 23 32.39 12.95 -16.70
C GLU A 23 31.99 11.46 -16.60
N GLY A 24 30.73 11.10 -16.27
CA GLY A 24 30.30 9.72 -16.03
C GLY A 24 30.94 9.08 -14.79
N ARG A 25 31.42 9.89 -13.83
CA ARG A 25 32.07 9.44 -12.58
C ARG A 25 31.12 9.47 -11.37
N PHE A 26 30.00 10.09 -11.49
CA PHE A 26 28.88 10.05 -10.56
C PHE A 26 27.63 9.79 -11.40
N ILE A 27 26.99 8.65 -11.16
CA ILE A 27 25.88 8.18 -11.98
C ILE A 27 24.61 8.20 -11.13
N PRO A 28 23.74 9.20 -11.32
CA PRO A 28 22.44 9.21 -10.67
C PRO A 28 21.57 8.06 -11.20
N VAL A 29 20.98 7.29 -10.28
CA VAL A 29 20.15 6.11 -10.60
C VAL A 29 18.73 6.27 -10.03
N GLY A 30 17.79 5.45 -10.49
CA GLY A 30 16.41 5.38 -10.01
C GLY A 30 15.49 6.39 -10.65
N GLY A 31 15.71 7.68 -10.43
CA GLY A 31 14.88 8.74 -11.03
C GLY A 31 13.46 8.81 -10.49
N MET A 32 13.22 8.32 -9.27
CA MET A 32 12.01 8.54 -8.51
C MET A 32 12.17 9.73 -7.56
N TRP A 33 11.06 10.29 -7.06
CA TRP A 33 11.09 11.38 -6.09
C TRP A 33 11.79 10.95 -4.80
N VAL A 34 11.42 9.76 -4.29
CA VAL A 34 12.11 9.04 -3.21
C VAL A 34 12.15 7.54 -3.55
N GLU A 35 12.90 6.76 -2.77
CA GLU A 35 12.78 5.29 -2.75
C GLU A 35 11.50 4.93 -1.98
N ALA A 36 10.37 4.98 -2.70
CA ALA A 36 9.06 4.79 -2.11
C ALA A 36 8.81 3.33 -1.70
N ASP A 37 7.89 3.13 -0.76
CA ASP A 37 7.30 1.81 -0.54
C ASP A 37 6.73 1.26 -1.84
N GLY A 38 6.94 -0.04 -2.09
CA GLY A 38 6.58 -0.70 -3.34
C GLY A 38 5.17 -1.30 -3.37
N MET A 39 4.46 -1.29 -2.22
CA MET A 39 3.18 -1.96 -2.02
C MET A 39 2.05 -1.00 -1.63
N LEU A 40 2.28 -0.08 -0.69
CA LEU A 40 1.25 0.73 -0.04
C LEU A 40 0.76 1.96 -0.85
N PRO A 41 1.61 2.70 -1.60
CA PRO A 41 1.15 3.86 -2.36
C PRO A 41 0.14 3.47 -3.44
N ALA A 42 -0.83 4.35 -3.73
CA ALA A 42 -1.75 4.17 -4.85
C ALA A 42 -1.00 4.22 -6.20
N GLY A 43 -1.60 3.62 -7.23
CA GLY A 43 -0.97 3.57 -8.56
C GLY A 43 -0.62 4.95 -9.13
N GLU A 44 -1.49 5.94 -8.93
CA GLU A 44 -1.20 7.33 -9.32
C GLU A 44 0.02 7.89 -8.60
N SER A 45 0.18 7.59 -7.31
CA SER A 45 1.35 8.02 -6.54
C SER A 45 2.64 7.40 -7.09
N LEU A 46 2.65 6.10 -7.41
CA LEU A 46 3.82 5.44 -8.02
C LEU A 46 4.19 6.05 -9.38
N ILE A 47 3.19 6.40 -10.21
CA ILE A 47 3.44 7.14 -11.46
C ILE A 47 4.04 8.50 -11.17
N ARG A 48 3.52 9.23 -10.17
CA ARG A 48 4.03 10.55 -9.82
C ARG A 48 5.39 10.52 -9.14
N GLN A 49 5.71 9.49 -8.38
CA GLN A 49 7.08 9.24 -7.90
C GLN A 49 8.08 9.28 -9.08
N ILE A 50 7.74 8.60 -10.16
CA ILE A 50 8.57 8.58 -11.37
C ILE A 50 8.52 9.92 -12.11
N ALA A 51 7.33 10.49 -12.33
CA ALA A 51 7.19 11.73 -13.09
C ALA A 51 7.91 12.92 -12.44
N TYR A 52 7.72 13.11 -11.13
CA TYR A 52 8.40 14.17 -10.38
C TYR A 52 9.90 13.92 -10.26
N GLY A 53 10.28 12.67 -9.99
CA GLY A 53 11.68 12.30 -9.89
C GLY A 53 12.43 12.50 -11.22
N ARG A 54 11.93 11.96 -12.32
CA ARG A 54 12.56 12.14 -13.64
C ARG A 54 12.65 13.61 -14.06
N LYS A 55 11.60 14.40 -13.79
CA LYS A 55 11.64 15.84 -14.03
C LYS A 55 12.78 16.49 -13.25
N TYR A 56 12.91 16.19 -11.95
CA TYR A 56 13.99 16.70 -11.12
C TYR A 56 15.36 16.28 -11.62
N PHE A 57 15.55 15.00 -11.98
CA PHE A 57 16.82 14.49 -12.50
C PHE A 57 17.21 15.19 -13.80
N LYS A 58 16.26 15.39 -14.71
CA LYS A 58 16.51 16.09 -15.96
C LYS A 58 16.86 17.57 -15.75
N GLU A 59 16.09 18.28 -14.94
CA GLU A 59 16.27 19.72 -14.73
C GLU A 59 17.51 20.05 -13.89
N HIS A 60 17.84 19.23 -12.89
CA HIS A 60 18.91 19.55 -11.93
C HIS A 60 20.20 18.74 -12.14
N LEU A 61 20.11 17.55 -12.70
CA LEU A 61 21.26 16.66 -12.90
C LEU A 61 21.61 16.47 -14.37
N GLY A 62 20.72 16.83 -15.30
CA GLY A 62 20.92 16.67 -16.74
C GLY A 62 20.86 15.21 -17.21
N VAL A 63 20.27 14.30 -16.44
CA VAL A 63 20.21 12.87 -16.73
C VAL A 63 18.78 12.34 -16.79
N GLU A 64 18.58 11.29 -17.57
CA GLU A 64 17.32 10.52 -17.61
C GLU A 64 17.65 9.05 -17.27
N PRO A 65 17.42 8.60 -16.03
CA PRO A 65 17.66 7.23 -15.62
C PRO A 65 16.84 6.23 -16.42
N LYS A 66 17.43 5.07 -16.76
CA LYS A 66 16.81 4.04 -17.58
C LYS A 66 16.13 2.94 -16.78
N GLY A 67 16.29 2.92 -15.47
CA GLY A 67 15.74 1.86 -14.66
C GLY A 67 15.29 2.28 -13.29
N VAL A 68 14.44 1.45 -12.73
CA VAL A 68 13.98 1.54 -11.34
C VAL A 68 15.07 1.00 -10.42
N TRP A 69 15.40 1.77 -9.40
CA TRP A 69 16.38 1.42 -8.38
C TRP A 69 15.74 1.50 -7.00
N LEU A 70 15.28 0.37 -6.48
CA LEU A 70 14.61 0.23 -5.20
C LEU A 70 15.21 -0.94 -4.41
N PRO A 71 16.41 -0.79 -3.86
CA PRO A 71 17.11 -1.90 -3.22
C PRO A 71 16.46 -2.38 -1.93
N ASP A 72 15.70 -1.53 -1.23
CA ASP A 72 15.32 -1.77 0.17
C ASP A 72 13.81 -1.69 0.47
N SER A 73 12.94 -1.48 -0.51
CA SER A 73 11.48 -1.46 -0.28
C SER A 73 10.93 -2.85 0.07
N PHE A 74 9.85 -2.91 0.86
CA PHE A 74 9.37 -4.14 1.52
C PHE A 74 8.37 -4.93 0.66
N GLY A 75 8.80 -5.32 -0.51
CA GLY A 75 7.98 -5.98 -1.53
C GLY A 75 7.50 -5.02 -2.61
N TYR A 76 7.02 -5.59 -3.70
CA TYR A 76 6.66 -4.85 -4.91
C TYR A 76 5.40 -5.41 -5.54
N THR A 77 4.41 -4.55 -5.74
CA THR A 77 3.16 -4.94 -6.39
C THR A 77 3.38 -5.49 -7.80
N GLY A 78 2.55 -6.44 -8.21
CA GLY A 78 2.55 -6.95 -9.58
C GLY A 78 2.22 -5.90 -10.66
N ALA A 79 1.87 -4.68 -10.29
CA ALA A 79 1.68 -3.57 -11.23
C ALA A 79 2.97 -2.84 -11.61
N TRP A 80 4.09 -3.05 -10.91
CA TRP A 80 5.36 -2.37 -11.19
C TRP A 80 5.86 -2.54 -12.63
N PRO A 81 5.83 -3.74 -13.24
CA PRO A 81 6.30 -3.89 -14.62
C PRO A 81 5.60 -2.96 -15.61
N GLN A 82 4.27 -2.84 -15.56
CA GLN A 82 3.54 -1.93 -16.44
C GLN A 82 3.82 -0.46 -16.13
N ILE A 83 3.89 -0.07 -14.84
CA ILE A 83 4.17 1.31 -14.44
C ILE A 83 5.55 1.73 -14.95
N ALA A 84 6.57 0.93 -14.67
CA ALA A 84 7.95 1.20 -15.07
C ALA A 84 8.11 1.24 -16.59
N ARG A 85 7.58 0.23 -17.31
CA ARG A 85 7.71 0.18 -18.79
C ARG A 85 6.98 1.32 -19.49
N ARG A 86 5.76 1.68 -19.01
CA ARG A 86 5.02 2.81 -19.57
C ARG A 86 5.67 4.16 -19.26
N ALA A 87 6.42 4.25 -18.16
CA ALA A 87 7.25 5.42 -17.85
C ALA A 87 8.57 5.47 -18.63
N GLY A 88 8.86 4.47 -19.46
CA GLY A 88 10.07 4.41 -20.31
C GLY A 88 11.29 3.80 -19.62
N TYR A 89 11.11 3.12 -18.48
CA TYR A 89 12.19 2.35 -17.87
C TYR A 89 12.41 1.02 -18.60
N GLU A 90 13.66 0.58 -18.65
CA GLU A 90 14.10 -0.62 -19.35
C GLU A 90 14.36 -1.79 -18.41
N TRP A 91 14.71 -1.49 -17.15
CA TRP A 91 15.10 -2.49 -16.15
C TRP A 91 14.66 -2.11 -14.72
N PHE A 92 14.66 -3.14 -13.85
CA PHE A 92 14.31 -3.03 -12.44
C PHE A 92 15.36 -3.69 -11.56
N LEU A 93 15.82 -3.01 -10.52
CA LEU A 93 16.77 -3.54 -9.55
C LEU A 93 16.20 -3.46 -8.13
N THR A 94 16.26 -4.57 -7.44
CA THR A 94 16.07 -4.64 -5.98
C THR A 94 17.00 -5.68 -5.37
N GLN A 95 17.21 -5.60 -4.07
CA GLN A 95 17.95 -6.58 -3.28
C GLN A 95 17.09 -7.18 -2.15
N LYS A 96 16.02 -6.48 -1.72
CA LYS A 96 15.28 -6.80 -0.50
C LYS A 96 14.68 -8.20 -0.48
N ILE A 97 14.27 -8.75 -1.62
CA ILE A 97 13.65 -10.08 -1.70
C ILE A 97 14.59 -11.21 -1.26
N SER A 98 15.91 -10.97 -1.24
CA SER A 98 16.87 -11.93 -0.68
C SER A 98 16.75 -12.11 0.86
N TRP A 99 15.97 -11.25 1.52
CA TRP A 99 15.71 -11.30 2.97
C TRP A 99 14.53 -12.22 3.32
N ASN A 100 13.89 -12.86 2.35
CA ASN A 100 12.83 -13.84 2.61
C ASN A 100 13.26 -14.85 3.67
N ASP A 101 12.41 -15.03 4.69
CA ASP A 101 12.69 -15.88 5.85
C ASP A 101 12.39 -17.37 5.62
N THR A 102 11.51 -17.67 4.68
CA THR A 102 10.97 -19.03 4.47
C THR A 102 11.41 -19.65 3.15
N THR A 103 11.32 -18.89 2.04
CA THR A 103 11.64 -19.40 0.70
C THR A 103 12.73 -18.56 0.04
N LYS A 104 13.59 -19.25 -0.71
CA LYS A 104 14.58 -18.59 -1.54
C LYS A 104 13.97 -18.25 -2.89
N PHE A 105 14.08 -16.98 -3.31
CA PHE A 105 13.63 -16.57 -4.62
C PHE A 105 14.38 -17.33 -5.74
N PRO A 106 13.71 -17.84 -6.79
CA PRO A 106 14.29 -18.78 -7.74
C PRO A 106 15.28 -18.17 -8.73
N HIS A 107 15.34 -16.87 -8.88
CA HIS A 107 16.14 -16.17 -9.90
C HIS A 107 16.89 -14.97 -9.34
N HIS A 108 18.00 -14.60 -10.00
CA HIS A 108 18.69 -13.32 -9.82
C HIS A 108 18.58 -12.43 -11.07
N SER A 109 18.52 -13.03 -12.27
CA SER A 109 18.36 -12.32 -13.54
C SER A 109 17.21 -12.92 -14.33
N PHE A 110 16.13 -12.17 -14.51
CA PHE A 110 14.90 -12.70 -15.10
C PHE A 110 14.03 -11.60 -15.70
N MET A 111 13.04 -11.99 -16.50
CA MET A 111 11.96 -11.13 -16.91
C MET A 111 10.84 -11.17 -15.86
N TRP A 112 10.57 -10.07 -15.23
CA TRP A 112 9.43 -9.93 -14.31
C TRP A 112 8.17 -9.56 -15.09
N GLU A 113 7.15 -10.44 -15.04
CA GLU A 113 5.87 -10.25 -15.71
C GLU A 113 4.82 -9.76 -14.69
N GLY A 114 4.24 -8.60 -14.97
CA GLY A 114 3.20 -7.99 -14.15
C GLY A 114 1.81 -8.56 -14.40
N ILE A 115 0.83 -8.01 -13.68
CA ILE A 115 -0.58 -8.43 -13.73
C ILE A 115 -1.24 -8.23 -15.10
N ASP A 116 -0.71 -7.33 -15.94
CA ASP A 116 -1.20 -7.05 -17.30
C ASP A 116 -0.39 -7.78 -18.40
N GLY A 117 0.56 -8.65 -18.01
CA GLY A 117 1.45 -9.35 -18.92
C GLY A 117 2.67 -8.54 -19.39
N THR A 118 2.80 -7.28 -18.97
CA THR A 118 3.99 -6.47 -19.27
C THR A 118 5.22 -7.06 -18.59
N ARG A 119 6.35 -7.13 -19.31
CA ARG A 119 7.62 -7.65 -18.79
C ARG A 119 8.69 -6.58 -18.70
N ILE A 120 9.49 -6.65 -17.64
CA ILE A 120 10.66 -5.82 -17.41
C ILE A 120 11.86 -6.68 -16.99
N LEU A 121 13.04 -6.39 -17.56
CA LEU A 121 14.28 -7.06 -17.16
C LEU A 121 14.61 -6.70 -15.71
N THR A 122 14.78 -7.71 -14.86
CA THR A 122 14.98 -7.56 -13.42
C THR A 122 16.26 -8.25 -12.98
N HIS A 123 16.98 -7.63 -12.06
CA HIS A 123 18.16 -8.23 -11.45
C HIS A 123 18.18 -8.01 -9.94
N PHE A 124 18.46 -9.10 -9.21
CA PHE A 124 18.76 -9.09 -7.78
C PHE A 124 20.25 -9.36 -7.57
N PRO A 125 21.00 -8.49 -6.86
CA PRO A 125 22.39 -8.73 -6.56
C PRO A 125 22.62 -10.07 -5.85
N PRO A 126 23.39 -11.02 -6.41
CA PRO A 126 23.61 -12.32 -5.77
C PRO A 126 24.42 -12.27 -4.46
N SER A 127 24.90 -11.09 -4.11
CA SER A 127 25.54 -10.81 -2.82
C SER A 127 24.57 -10.74 -1.65
N ASP A 128 23.25 -10.71 -1.90
CA ASP A 128 22.18 -10.54 -0.91
C ASP A 128 22.38 -9.31 -0.01
N THR A 129 23.11 -8.32 -0.51
CA THR A 129 23.35 -7.04 0.16
C THR A 129 23.56 -5.91 -0.84
N HIS A 130 23.18 -4.72 -0.46
CA HIS A 130 23.52 -3.47 -1.16
C HIS A 130 24.67 -2.71 -0.47
N CYS A 131 25.29 -3.29 0.58
CA CYS A 131 26.33 -2.68 1.42
C CYS A 131 27.59 -3.54 1.50
N SER A 132 28.03 -4.19 0.41
CA SER A 132 29.20 -5.04 0.42
C SER A 132 30.47 -4.29 0.83
N SER A 133 31.33 -4.94 1.60
CA SER A 133 32.68 -4.48 1.95
C SER A 133 33.73 -4.83 0.90
N MET A 134 33.37 -5.50 -0.17
CA MET A 134 34.27 -6.06 -1.20
C MET A 134 35.27 -7.06 -0.62
N SER A 135 34.84 -7.83 0.38
CA SER A 135 35.69 -8.90 0.93
C SER A 135 35.68 -10.11 0.00
N MET A 136 36.77 -10.89 0.05
CA MET A 136 36.87 -12.14 -0.70
C MET A 136 35.72 -13.12 -0.39
N ARG A 137 35.26 -13.12 0.87
CA ARG A 137 34.13 -13.91 1.33
C ARG A 137 32.84 -13.53 0.60
N GLU A 138 32.54 -12.23 0.43
CA GLU A 138 31.35 -11.75 -0.25
C GLU A 138 31.41 -11.99 -1.76
N LEU A 139 32.59 -11.84 -2.37
CA LEU A 139 32.81 -12.17 -3.79
C LEU A 139 32.53 -13.65 -4.06
N MET A 140 33.11 -14.54 -3.28
CA MET A 140 32.91 -15.98 -3.41
C MET A 140 31.47 -16.40 -3.07
N TYR A 141 30.82 -15.70 -2.13
CA TYR A 141 29.43 -15.90 -1.82
C TYR A 141 28.56 -15.54 -3.02
N SER A 142 28.73 -14.35 -3.58
CA SER A 142 27.98 -13.86 -4.74
C SER A 142 28.07 -14.84 -5.93
N GLN A 143 29.28 -15.35 -6.23
CA GLN A 143 29.47 -16.33 -7.30
C GLN A 143 28.71 -17.65 -7.04
N ARG A 144 28.80 -18.17 -5.83
CA ARG A 144 28.10 -19.44 -5.48
C ARG A 144 26.59 -19.27 -5.46
N ASN A 145 26.12 -18.15 -4.97
CA ASN A 145 24.71 -17.82 -4.79
C ASN A 145 23.98 -17.50 -6.10
N PHE A 146 24.70 -17.04 -7.12
CA PHE A 146 24.08 -16.65 -8.40
C PHE A 146 23.40 -17.85 -9.06
N LEU A 147 22.06 -17.84 -9.12
CA LEU A 147 21.26 -18.98 -9.60
C LEU A 147 21.27 -19.07 -11.12
N ASP A 148 21.25 -17.95 -11.83
CA ASP A 148 21.15 -17.90 -13.29
C ASP A 148 22.52 -17.79 -13.99
N LYS A 149 23.59 -18.24 -13.36
CA LYS A 149 24.97 -18.19 -13.86
C LYS A 149 25.23 -18.99 -15.14
N ASP A 150 24.36 -19.98 -15.41
CA ASP A 150 24.43 -20.77 -16.63
C ASP A 150 23.83 -20.01 -17.83
N LEU A 151 23.01 -18.99 -17.59
CA LEU A 151 22.40 -18.13 -18.61
C LEU A 151 23.14 -16.81 -18.77
N SER A 152 23.60 -16.20 -17.69
CA SER A 152 24.45 -15.01 -17.72
C SER A 152 25.58 -15.12 -16.70
N ARG A 153 26.78 -14.68 -17.11
CA ARG A 153 27.94 -14.63 -16.21
C ARG A 153 28.16 -13.24 -15.61
N ASN A 154 27.19 -12.35 -15.79
CA ASN A 154 27.25 -10.96 -15.36
C ASN A 154 26.32 -10.74 -14.17
N ALA A 155 26.84 -10.16 -13.09
CA ALA A 155 26.07 -9.77 -11.91
C ALA A 155 26.62 -8.47 -11.32
N ILE A 156 25.76 -7.71 -10.64
CA ILE A 156 26.18 -6.52 -9.91
C ILE A 156 26.52 -6.87 -8.46
N LEU A 157 27.53 -6.21 -7.94
CA LEU A 157 27.84 -6.19 -6.50
C LEU A 157 27.92 -4.73 -6.05
N LEU A 158 26.92 -4.34 -5.26
CA LEU A 158 26.83 -3.00 -4.70
C LEU A 158 27.72 -2.92 -3.46
N TYR A 159 28.57 -1.92 -3.38
CA TYR A 159 29.53 -1.80 -2.27
C TYR A 159 29.56 -0.41 -1.65
N GLY A 160 29.98 -0.37 -0.40
CA GLY A 160 29.99 0.82 0.42
C GLY A 160 29.00 0.72 1.57
N PHE A 161 29.22 1.49 2.63
CA PHE A 161 28.28 1.54 3.74
C PHE A 161 27.02 2.29 3.34
N GLY A 162 25.86 1.60 3.37
CA GLY A 162 24.53 2.14 3.19
C GLY A 162 23.96 2.74 4.48
N ASP A 163 22.64 2.97 4.50
CA ASP A 163 21.87 3.45 5.67
C ASP A 163 22.49 4.70 6.34
N GLY A 164 22.98 5.63 5.52
CA GLY A 164 23.68 6.82 6.03
C GLY A 164 25.14 6.60 6.43
N GLY A 165 25.69 5.40 6.23
CA GLY A 165 27.05 5.02 6.63
C GLY A 165 28.21 5.61 5.84
N GLY A 166 27.93 6.43 4.81
CA GLY A 166 28.95 7.23 4.10
C GLY A 166 29.48 6.63 2.80
N GLY A 167 28.99 5.48 2.37
CA GLY A 167 29.35 4.86 1.10
C GLY A 167 30.69 4.13 1.11
N PRO A 168 31.42 4.04 -0.04
CA PRO A 168 32.62 3.25 -0.17
C PRO A 168 33.84 3.86 0.53
N THR A 169 34.63 2.99 1.13
CA THR A 169 35.92 3.37 1.75
C THR A 169 37.06 3.27 0.75
N ARG A 170 38.22 3.84 1.11
CA ARG A 170 39.46 3.69 0.35
C ARG A 170 39.89 2.22 0.24
N GLU A 171 39.70 1.46 1.32
CA GLU A 171 40.07 0.04 1.35
C GLU A 171 39.19 -0.79 0.39
N MET A 172 37.87 -0.57 0.38
CA MET A 172 36.96 -1.24 -0.57
C MET A 172 37.38 -0.98 -2.01
N THR A 173 37.67 0.29 -2.34
CA THR A 173 38.15 0.68 -3.68
C THR A 173 39.50 0.06 -4.01
N ALA A 174 40.40 -0.06 -3.03
CA ALA A 174 41.71 -0.69 -3.22
C ALA A 174 41.58 -2.20 -3.44
N ARG A 175 40.65 -2.87 -2.74
CA ARG A 175 40.34 -4.30 -2.95
C ARG A 175 39.90 -4.56 -4.37
N ILE A 176 38.98 -3.79 -4.91
CA ILE A 176 38.51 -3.92 -6.31
C ILE A 176 39.72 -3.89 -7.27
N ARG A 177 40.67 -2.99 -7.08
CA ARG A 177 41.86 -2.86 -7.93
C ARG A 177 42.86 -4.00 -7.78
N ARG A 178 43.04 -4.51 -6.56
CA ARG A 178 43.97 -5.63 -6.28
C ARG A 178 43.41 -6.96 -6.79
N ASP A 179 42.11 -7.15 -6.58
CA ASP A 179 41.46 -8.45 -6.72
C ASP A 179 40.71 -8.59 -8.07
N HIS A 180 40.89 -7.62 -9.00
CA HIS A 180 40.11 -7.51 -10.25
C HIS A 180 40.20 -8.73 -11.16
N ASP A 181 41.33 -9.43 -11.15
CA ASP A 181 41.59 -10.62 -11.99
C ASP A 181 42.43 -11.66 -11.23
N LEU A 182 41.97 -11.96 -10.00
CA LEU A 182 42.63 -12.92 -9.13
C LEU A 182 42.14 -14.35 -9.44
N ALA A 183 43.05 -15.30 -9.55
CA ALA A 183 42.71 -16.68 -9.81
C ALA A 183 41.81 -17.27 -8.72
N GLY A 184 40.73 -17.93 -9.12
CA GLY A 184 39.78 -18.61 -8.23
C GLY A 184 38.66 -17.73 -7.70
N VAL A 185 38.59 -16.45 -8.09
CA VAL A 185 37.50 -15.53 -7.73
C VAL A 185 36.86 -14.93 -8.98
N PRO A 186 35.65 -14.41 -8.89
CA PRO A 186 35.03 -13.72 -10.00
C PRO A 186 35.87 -12.53 -10.46
N LYS A 187 35.95 -12.33 -11.77
CA LYS A 187 36.54 -11.13 -12.32
C LYS A 187 35.71 -9.90 -11.95
N ILE A 188 36.38 -8.86 -11.44
CA ILE A 188 35.72 -7.65 -10.95
C ILE A 188 36.08 -6.47 -11.85
N GLU A 189 35.10 -5.66 -12.20
CA GLU A 189 35.30 -4.39 -12.89
C GLU A 189 34.40 -3.31 -12.32
N PHE A 190 34.84 -2.04 -12.41
CA PHE A 190 33.94 -0.92 -12.16
C PHE A 190 32.99 -0.79 -13.34
N GLY A 191 31.72 -0.68 -13.06
CA GLY A 191 30.69 -0.55 -14.09
C GLY A 191 29.53 0.32 -13.65
N THR A 192 28.57 0.47 -14.55
CA THR A 192 27.31 1.17 -14.30
C THR A 192 26.15 0.19 -14.34
N PRO A 193 25.02 0.50 -13.70
CA PRO A 193 23.83 -0.34 -13.82
C PRO A 193 23.41 -0.57 -15.27
N ASP A 194 23.41 0.45 -16.12
CA ASP A 194 23.04 0.32 -17.53
C ASP A 194 23.95 -0.68 -18.26
N GLN A 195 25.28 -0.61 -18.04
CA GLN A 195 26.22 -1.57 -18.65
C GLN A 195 25.94 -3.01 -18.20
N LEU A 196 25.58 -3.23 -16.94
CA LEU A 196 25.18 -4.55 -16.47
C LEU A 196 23.92 -5.02 -17.20
N PHE A 197 22.87 -4.20 -17.19
CA PHE A 197 21.59 -4.58 -17.78
C PHE A 197 21.68 -4.79 -19.29
N ASP A 198 22.53 -4.05 -20.00
CA ASP A 198 22.81 -4.30 -21.42
C ASP A 198 23.43 -5.69 -21.63
N ARG A 199 24.40 -6.08 -20.79
CA ARG A 199 25.05 -7.41 -20.87
C ARG A 199 24.06 -8.53 -20.50
N VAL A 200 23.33 -8.37 -19.39
CA VAL A 200 22.33 -9.36 -18.95
C VAL A 200 21.22 -9.50 -19.99
N ARG A 201 20.75 -8.40 -20.59
CA ARG A 201 19.75 -8.44 -21.67
C ARG A 201 20.28 -9.26 -22.85
N LYS A 202 21.49 -8.98 -23.28
CA LYS A 202 22.12 -9.72 -24.36
C LYS A 202 22.17 -11.22 -24.04
N ASP A 203 22.62 -11.59 -22.84
CA ASP A 203 22.81 -12.99 -22.45
C ASP A 203 21.47 -13.76 -22.34
N ILE A 204 20.44 -13.18 -21.71
CA ILE A 204 19.22 -13.92 -21.36
C ILE A 204 17.99 -13.60 -22.23
N VAL A 205 18.07 -12.59 -23.09
CA VAL A 205 16.97 -12.18 -23.98
C VAL A 205 17.37 -12.27 -25.45
N ASP A 206 18.42 -11.54 -25.86
CA ASP A 206 18.77 -11.39 -27.28
C ASP A 206 19.49 -12.62 -27.84
N ASP A 207 20.50 -13.13 -27.12
CA ASP A 207 21.34 -14.27 -27.52
C ASP A 207 21.02 -15.52 -26.66
N ALA A 208 19.84 -15.63 -26.07
CA ALA A 208 19.48 -16.68 -25.13
C ALA A 208 19.71 -18.09 -25.73
N GLN A 209 20.54 -18.90 -25.05
CA GLN A 209 20.80 -20.31 -25.44
C GLN A 209 19.78 -21.28 -24.81
N GLY A 210 18.77 -20.76 -24.09
CA GLY A 210 17.71 -21.50 -23.41
C GLY A 210 16.48 -20.64 -23.22
N GLU A 211 15.53 -21.11 -22.42
CA GLU A 211 14.35 -20.30 -22.07
C GLU A 211 14.74 -19.13 -21.17
N THR A 212 14.32 -17.94 -21.53
CA THR A 212 14.43 -16.76 -20.67
C THR A 212 13.63 -16.97 -19.38
N PRO A 213 14.24 -16.88 -18.20
CA PRO A 213 13.51 -17.02 -16.93
C PRO A 213 12.42 -15.95 -16.82
N VAL A 214 11.21 -16.36 -16.44
CA VAL A 214 10.07 -15.46 -16.24
C VAL A 214 9.44 -15.70 -14.88
N PHE A 215 9.36 -14.65 -14.06
CA PHE A 215 8.59 -14.68 -12.82
C PHE A 215 7.34 -13.81 -12.96
N LYS A 216 6.18 -14.33 -12.57
CA LYS A 216 4.88 -13.64 -12.70
C LYS A 216 4.30 -13.21 -11.37
N GLY A 217 3.69 -12.02 -11.36
CA GLY A 217 2.93 -11.52 -10.22
C GLY A 217 3.72 -10.59 -9.31
N GLU A 218 3.34 -10.52 -8.04
CA GLU A 218 4.00 -9.66 -7.06
C GLU A 218 5.33 -10.24 -6.59
N LEU A 219 6.28 -9.36 -6.27
CA LEU A 219 7.48 -9.73 -5.53
C LEU A 219 7.18 -9.54 -4.04
N TYR A 220 6.56 -10.56 -3.43
CA TYR A 220 6.22 -10.54 -2.02
C TYR A 220 7.49 -10.70 -1.17
N LEU A 221 7.64 -9.84 -0.14
CA LEU A 221 8.69 -10.00 0.85
C LEU A 221 8.17 -10.85 2.02
N GLU A 222 8.81 -11.98 2.27
CA GLU A 222 8.50 -12.88 3.38
C GLU A 222 9.18 -12.41 4.68
N LEU A 223 9.01 -11.14 5.02
CA LEU A 223 9.54 -10.46 6.18
C LEU A 223 8.84 -9.09 6.31
N HIS A 224 9.01 -8.39 7.43
CA HIS A 224 8.53 -7.02 7.61
C HIS A 224 7.01 -6.83 7.46
N ARG A 225 6.22 -7.80 7.89
CA ARG A 225 4.75 -7.80 7.70
C ARG A 225 4.01 -6.79 8.57
N ALA A 226 4.59 -6.36 9.71
CA ALA A 226 4.02 -5.28 10.54
C ALA A 226 3.92 -3.95 9.79
N THR A 227 4.75 -3.75 8.77
CA THR A 227 4.73 -2.54 7.94
C THR A 227 3.41 -2.33 7.16
N LEU A 228 2.57 -3.35 7.07
CA LEU A 228 1.23 -3.23 6.50
C LEU A 228 0.23 -2.56 7.45
N THR A 229 0.50 -2.55 8.77
CA THR A 229 -0.42 -2.06 9.81
C THR A 229 0.19 -1.09 10.80
N ALA A 230 1.50 -1.16 11.05
CA ALA A 230 2.19 -0.28 11.99
C ALA A 230 1.95 1.20 11.68
N GLN A 231 1.79 2.04 12.72
CA GLN A 231 1.51 3.48 12.58
C GLN A 231 0.34 3.74 11.62
N GLN A 232 -0.84 3.19 11.94
CA GLN A 232 -2.05 3.24 11.10
C GLN A 232 -2.42 4.64 10.61
N ASP A 233 -2.11 5.67 11.37
CA ASP A 233 -2.32 7.07 11.01
C ASP A 233 -1.48 7.52 9.80
N MET A 234 -0.31 6.93 9.56
CA MET A 234 0.48 7.16 8.33
C MET A 234 -0.26 6.66 7.11
N LYS A 235 -0.79 5.43 7.19
CA LYS A 235 -1.58 4.83 6.10
C LYS A 235 -2.86 5.60 5.84
N ARG A 236 -3.57 5.97 6.90
CA ARG A 236 -4.81 6.77 6.79
C ARG A 236 -4.55 8.14 6.18
N GLY A 237 -3.54 8.86 6.68
CA GLY A 237 -3.15 10.16 6.16
C GLY A 237 -2.78 10.10 4.68
N CYS A 238 -1.92 9.16 4.30
CA CYS A 238 -1.52 8.93 2.91
C CYS A 238 -2.74 8.65 2.01
N ARG A 239 -3.60 7.70 2.39
CA ARG A 239 -4.79 7.32 1.62
C ARG A 239 -5.77 8.49 1.45
N GLN A 240 -6.00 9.26 2.50
CA GLN A 240 -6.87 10.44 2.46
C GLN A 240 -6.28 11.51 1.55
N GLU A 241 -5.00 11.82 1.68
CA GLU A 241 -4.34 12.85 0.87
C GLU A 241 -4.27 12.46 -0.61
N GLU A 242 -3.94 11.20 -0.94
CA GLU A 242 -4.03 10.66 -2.31
C GLU A 242 -5.42 10.84 -2.93
N SER A 243 -6.46 10.53 -2.15
CA SER A 243 -7.85 10.65 -2.59
C SER A 243 -8.25 12.11 -2.77
N MET A 244 -7.91 12.98 -1.83
CA MET A 244 -8.25 14.40 -1.86
C MET A 244 -7.50 15.16 -2.95
N LEU A 245 -6.24 14.83 -3.22
CA LEU A 245 -5.48 15.41 -4.35
C LEU A 245 -6.18 15.13 -5.68
N ARG A 246 -6.61 13.89 -5.90
CA ARG A 246 -7.35 13.53 -7.12
C ARG A 246 -8.68 14.28 -7.24
N VAL A 247 -9.42 14.40 -6.15
CA VAL A 247 -10.67 15.18 -6.09
C VAL A 247 -10.40 16.64 -6.37
N ALA A 248 -9.42 17.25 -5.70
CA ALA A 248 -9.08 18.66 -5.87
C ALA A 248 -8.63 18.97 -7.31
N GLU A 249 -7.72 18.19 -7.89
CA GLU A 249 -7.28 18.36 -9.28
C GLU A 249 -8.44 18.27 -10.26
N HIS A 250 -9.34 17.28 -10.07
CA HIS A 250 -10.52 17.11 -10.93
C HIS A 250 -11.47 18.30 -10.84
N LEU A 251 -11.81 18.74 -9.63
CA LEU A 251 -12.70 19.88 -9.41
C LEU A 251 -12.08 21.19 -9.92
N CYS A 252 -10.78 21.42 -9.68
CA CYS A 252 -10.08 22.61 -10.18
C CYS A 252 -10.04 22.63 -11.73
N ALA A 253 -9.84 21.49 -12.37
CA ALA A 253 -9.89 21.38 -13.82
C ALA A 253 -11.31 21.68 -14.35
N ALA A 254 -12.34 21.11 -13.73
CA ALA A 254 -13.73 21.38 -14.07
C ALA A 254 -14.11 22.85 -13.85
N ALA A 255 -13.66 23.45 -12.72
CA ALA A 255 -13.86 24.86 -12.43
C ALA A 255 -13.24 25.75 -13.50
N ARG A 256 -12.01 25.46 -13.94
CA ARG A 256 -11.33 26.20 -15.00
C ARG A 256 -12.04 26.13 -16.35
N ILE A 257 -12.66 24.98 -16.67
CA ILE A 257 -13.44 24.79 -17.90
C ILE A 257 -14.74 25.61 -17.84
N LYS A 258 -15.42 25.61 -16.69
CA LYS A 258 -16.70 26.31 -16.49
C LYS A 258 -16.57 27.81 -16.29
N ASN A 259 -15.52 28.21 -15.57
CA ASN A 259 -15.24 29.61 -15.24
C ASN A 259 -13.81 29.97 -15.70
N PRO A 260 -13.65 30.69 -16.84
CA PRO A 260 -12.34 31.12 -17.34
C PRO A 260 -11.54 32.00 -16.38
N ASP A 261 -12.19 32.66 -15.41
CA ASP A 261 -11.52 33.53 -14.43
C ASP A 261 -11.00 32.71 -13.21
N TYR A 262 -11.39 31.44 -13.07
CA TYR A 262 -10.88 30.60 -12.01
C TYR A 262 -9.38 30.31 -12.19
N VAL A 263 -8.60 30.61 -11.16
CA VAL A 263 -7.15 30.37 -11.15
C VAL A 263 -6.88 28.98 -10.58
N TYR A 264 -6.36 28.08 -11.41
CA TYR A 264 -5.98 26.73 -10.99
C TYR A 264 -4.77 26.80 -10.03
N PRO A 265 -4.84 26.29 -8.79
CA PRO A 265 -3.80 26.44 -7.76
C PRO A 265 -2.62 25.46 -7.99
N ARG A 266 -1.95 25.60 -9.13
CA ARG A 266 -0.90 24.66 -9.60
C ARG A 266 0.26 24.52 -8.63
N GLU A 267 0.80 25.62 -8.14
CA GLU A 267 1.99 25.60 -7.28
C GLU A 267 1.70 24.96 -5.93
N GLU A 268 0.50 25.20 -5.42
CA GLU A 268 0.07 24.65 -4.14
C GLU A 268 -0.18 23.13 -4.23
N LEU A 269 -0.89 22.67 -5.27
CA LEU A 269 -1.08 21.25 -5.53
C LEU A 269 0.25 20.54 -5.80
N ASP A 270 1.18 21.16 -6.53
CA ASP A 270 2.53 20.64 -6.75
C ASP A 270 3.33 20.48 -5.45
N ARG A 271 3.22 21.47 -4.53
CA ARG A 271 3.82 21.38 -3.20
C ARG A 271 3.25 20.21 -2.40
N ILE A 272 1.92 20.08 -2.36
CA ILE A 272 1.23 19.02 -1.62
C ILE A 272 1.62 17.64 -2.18
N TRP A 273 1.62 17.48 -3.50
CA TRP A 273 2.10 16.25 -4.13
C TRP A 273 3.53 15.89 -3.69
N LYS A 274 4.45 16.85 -3.70
CA LYS A 274 5.84 16.60 -3.29
C LYS A 274 5.96 16.19 -1.83
N THR A 275 5.14 16.75 -0.95
CA THR A 275 5.09 16.37 0.47
C THR A 275 4.55 14.95 0.63
N LEU A 276 3.43 14.63 -0.04
CA LEU A 276 2.87 13.27 -0.04
C LEU A 276 3.89 12.25 -0.54
N LEU A 277 4.52 12.52 -1.70
CA LEU A 277 5.50 11.61 -2.30
C LEU A 277 6.72 11.41 -1.39
N LEU A 278 7.16 12.43 -0.66
CA LEU A 278 8.21 12.31 0.35
C LEU A 278 7.79 11.38 1.50
N ASN A 279 6.56 11.55 2.00
CA ASN A 279 6.02 10.75 3.10
C ASN A 279 5.69 9.29 2.69
N GLN A 280 5.82 8.94 1.41
CA GLN A 280 5.73 7.57 0.91
C GLN A 280 7.09 6.83 0.91
N PHE A 281 8.16 7.45 1.44
CA PHE A 281 9.45 6.78 1.63
C PHE A 281 9.26 5.47 2.40
N HIS A 282 10.04 4.43 2.03
CA HIS A 282 9.81 3.05 2.47
C HIS A 282 9.95 2.79 3.98
N ASP A 283 10.37 3.75 4.79
CA ASP A 283 10.28 3.69 6.25
C ASP A 283 9.25 4.65 6.85
N ILE A 284 8.77 5.66 6.12
CA ILE A 284 7.77 6.61 6.65
C ILE A 284 6.37 6.01 6.56
N LEU A 285 5.89 5.71 5.36
CA LEU A 285 4.56 5.16 5.15
C LEU A 285 4.36 3.80 5.83
N PRO A 286 5.32 2.86 5.78
CA PRO A 286 5.26 1.60 6.51
C PRO A 286 5.22 1.72 8.03
N GLY A 287 5.67 2.84 8.59
CA GLY A 287 5.63 3.08 10.03
C GLY A 287 6.90 2.69 10.79
N SER A 288 8.00 2.44 10.09
CA SER A 288 9.28 1.98 10.66
C SER A 288 10.30 3.09 10.89
N ALA A 289 9.97 4.35 10.60
CA ALA A 289 10.82 5.49 10.88
C ALA A 289 10.83 5.85 12.38
N ILE A 290 11.73 6.76 12.78
CA ILE A 290 11.78 7.26 14.15
C ILE A 290 10.57 8.15 14.47
N ALA A 291 10.20 8.22 15.73
CA ALA A 291 9.02 8.95 16.20
C ALA A 291 8.97 10.43 15.77
N TRP A 292 10.13 11.07 15.62
CA TRP A 292 10.19 12.46 15.13
C TRP A 292 9.67 12.58 13.69
N VAL A 293 10.07 11.68 12.80
CA VAL A 293 9.62 11.65 11.40
C VAL A 293 8.10 11.45 11.32
N HIS A 294 7.56 10.50 12.10
CA HIS A 294 6.12 10.26 12.14
C HIS A 294 5.33 11.46 12.68
N ARG A 295 5.84 12.17 13.70
CA ARG A 295 5.19 13.40 14.16
C ARG A 295 5.14 14.48 13.08
N GLN A 296 6.22 14.64 12.31
CA GLN A 296 6.25 15.56 11.19
C GLN A 296 5.24 15.17 10.11
N ALA A 297 5.24 13.91 9.69
CA ALA A 297 4.31 13.41 8.66
C ALA A 297 2.83 13.60 9.08
N ARG A 298 2.47 13.33 10.36
CA ARG A 298 1.12 13.62 10.89
C ARG A 298 0.72 15.07 10.72
N THR A 299 1.64 15.97 11.05
CA THR A 299 1.40 17.42 10.94
C THR A 299 1.22 17.82 9.47
N GLU A 300 2.01 17.26 8.57
CA GLU A 300 1.94 17.53 7.14
C GLU A 300 0.63 16.99 6.54
N TYR A 301 0.24 15.75 6.84
CA TYR A 301 -1.05 15.18 6.41
C TYR A 301 -2.23 16.03 6.91
N ALA A 302 -2.27 16.38 8.18
CA ALA A 302 -3.37 17.18 8.74
C ALA A 302 -3.49 18.54 8.05
N ARG A 303 -2.37 19.24 7.83
CA ARG A 303 -2.32 20.54 7.15
C ARG A 303 -2.78 20.41 5.70
N ASP A 304 -2.22 19.46 4.97
CA ASP A 304 -2.42 19.35 3.52
C ASP A 304 -3.82 18.80 3.18
N ILE A 305 -4.37 17.87 3.98
CA ILE A 305 -5.77 17.42 3.85
C ILE A 305 -6.76 18.57 4.13
N ALA A 306 -6.53 19.36 5.18
CA ALA A 306 -7.37 20.53 5.47
C ALA A 306 -7.36 21.51 4.29
N ARG A 307 -6.18 21.80 3.74
CA ARG A 307 -6.05 22.73 2.60
C ARG A 307 -6.68 22.18 1.32
N LEU A 308 -6.56 20.87 1.06
CA LEU A 308 -7.20 20.22 -0.09
C LEU A 308 -8.73 20.30 -0.01
N ASN A 309 -9.30 20.18 1.19
CA ASN A 309 -10.74 20.38 1.39
C ASN A 309 -11.15 21.82 1.03
N GLU A 310 -10.38 22.83 1.45
CA GLU A 310 -10.64 24.22 1.09
C GLU A 310 -10.57 24.44 -0.43
N ILE A 311 -9.51 23.94 -1.09
CA ILE A 311 -9.34 24.01 -2.55
C ILE A 311 -10.52 23.35 -3.26
N ALA A 312 -10.96 22.17 -2.80
CA ALA A 312 -12.10 21.46 -3.38
C ALA A 312 -13.41 22.26 -3.24
N LEU A 313 -13.63 22.91 -2.08
CA LEU A 313 -14.79 23.78 -1.85
C LEU A 313 -14.73 25.05 -2.72
N GLU A 314 -13.57 25.70 -2.83
CA GLU A 314 -13.36 26.86 -3.69
C GLU A 314 -13.65 26.52 -5.16
N ALA A 315 -13.13 25.38 -5.65
CA ALA A 315 -13.39 24.90 -7.00
C ALA A 315 -14.87 24.54 -7.20
N GLY A 316 -15.50 23.88 -6.21
CA GLY A 316 -16.93 23.57 -6.24
C GLY A 316 -17.81 24.82 -6.36
N ARG A 317 -17.49 25.88 -5.62
CA ARG A 317 -18.19 27.16 -5.74
C ARG A 317 -18.01 27.81 -7.13
N ALA A 318 -16.82 27.68 -7.71
CA ALA A 318 -16.56 28.21 -9.06
C ALA A 318 -17.28 27.43 -10.18
N ILE A 319 -17.62 26.14 -9.96
CA ILE A 319 -18.42 25.33 -10.87
C ILE A 319 -19.91 25.65 -10.76
N ALA A 320 -20.39 25.86 -9.53
CA ALA A 320 -21.78 26.18 -9.26
C ALA A 320 -22.07 27.58 -9.82
N VAL A 321 -22.87 27.67 -10.89
CA VAL A 321 -23.49 28.94 -11.30
C VAL A 321 -24.51 29.27 -10.23
N VAL A 322 -24.13 30.09 -9.26
CA VAL A 322 -25.04 30.59 -8.23
C VAL A 322 -25.84 31.72 -8.85
N GLU A 323 -27.16 31.54 -8.98
CA GLU A 323 -28.06 32.67 -9.21
C GLU A 323 -27.88 33.64 -8.02
N PRO A 324 -27.83 34.97 -8.26
CA PRO A 324 -27.40 35.95 -7.26
C PRO A 324 -28.20 35.99 -5.96
N ASP A 325 -29.38 35.40 -5.91
CA ASP A 325 -30.31 35.46 -4.78
C ASP A 325 -30.21 34.29 -3.77
N ASP A 326 -29.37 33.29 -4.02
CA ASP A 326 -29.24 32.12 -3.09
C ASP A 326 -27.92 32.21 -2.33
N ALA A 327 -27.89 33.06 -1.29
CA ALA A 327 -26.72 33.38 -0.49
C ALA A 327 -26.27 32.26 0.49
N THR A 328 -26.82 31.05 0.41
CA THR A 328 -26.56 29.96 1.38
C THR A 328 -26.15 28.66 0.73
N ILE A 329 -25.00 28.66 0.01
CA ILE A 329 -24.28 27.40 -0.22
C ILE A 329 -23.28 27.25 0.92
N THR A 330 -23.75 26.77 2.07
CA THR A 330 -22.90 26.46 3.21
C THR A 330 -22.33 25.05 3.15
N ASP A 331 -22.94 24.14 2.37
CA ASP A 331 -22.53 22.73 2.30
C ASP A 331 -22.56 22.19 0.87
N ALA A 332 -21.42 22.26 0.18
CA ALA A 332 -21.23 21.52 -1.06
C ALA A 332 -20.90 20.05 -0.74
N VAL A 333 -21.78 19.11 -1.08
CA VAL A 333 -21.51 17.68 -0.92
C VAL A 333 -20.85 17.16 -2.17
N ILE A 334 -19.58 16.79 -2.07
CA ILE A 334 -18.87 16.04 -3.10
C ILE A 334 -19.25 14.56 -2.91
N ALA A 335 -20.10 14.03 -3.80
CA ALA A 335 -20.47 12.61 -3.79
C ALA A 335 -19.38 11.82 -4.54
N PRO A 336 -18.57 11.00 -3.88
CA PRO A 336 -17.67 10.10 -4.57
C PRO A 336 -18.48 8.96 -5.19
N TYR A 337 -18.26 8.72 -6.48
CA TYR A 337 -18.73 7.57 -7.27
C TYR A 337 -20.21 7.21 -7.14
N SER A 338 -21.08 7.85 -7.94
CA SER A 338 -22.33 7.23 -8.27
C SER A 338 -22.11 6.19 -9.39
N ARG A 339 -22.84 5.07 -9.35
CA ARG A 339 -22.80 3.99 -10.35
C ARG A 339 -23.26 4.41 -11.76
N GLN A 340 -23.78 5.60 -11.93
CA GLN A 340 -24.02 6.24 -13.22
C GLN A 340 -22.68 6.79 -13.71
N ALA A 341 -21.87 5.85 -14.17
CA ALA A 341 -20.61 6.13 -14.82
C ALA A 341 -20.80 7.20 -15.90
N CYS A 342 -19.85 8.12 -15.96
CA CYS A 342 -19.68 9.13 -17.00
C CYS A 342 -20.47 10.43 -16.89
N GLU A 343 -21.34 10.64 -15.93
CA GLU A 343 -21.79 12.00 -15.65
C GLU A 343 -20.81 12.67 -14.68
N ALA A 344 -20.22 13.77 -15.14
CA ALA A 344 -19.26 14.58 -14.40
C ALA A 344 -19.74 14.84 -12.96
N TRP A 345 -18.81 14.90 -12.03
CA TRP A 345 -19.03 15.31 -10.65
C TRP A 345 -20.01 16.48 -10.58
N VAL A 346 -21.17 16.23 -10.00
CA VAL A 346 -22.17 17.30 -9.83
C VAL A 346 -22.03 17.80 -8.40
N VAL A 347 -21.54 19.02 -8.26
CA VAL A 347 -21.64 19.79 -7.01
C VAL A 347 -23.11 20.22 -6.88
N ARG A 348 -23.82 19.66 -5.91
CA ARG A 348 -25.21 20.03 -5.62
C ARG A 348 -25.27 20.82 -4.32
N PRO A 349 -26.10 21.87 -4.23
CA PRO A 349 -26.40 22.49 -2.94
C PRO A 349 -27.02 21.47 -1.98
N ALA A 350 -26.73 21.58 -0.70
CA ALA A 350 -27.28 20.69 0.33
C ALA A 350 -28.82 20.66 0.32
N SER A 351 -29.46 21.77 -0.02
CA SER A 351 -30.91 21.88 -0.20
C SER A 351 -31.49 21.04 -1.36
N SER A 352 -30.69 20.74 -2.40
CA SER A 352 -31.14 19.91 -3.52
C SER A 352 -31.07 18.40 -3.25
N ARG A 353 -30.63 17.99 -2.08
CA ARG A 353 -30.62 16.59 -1.63
C ARG A 353 -32.05 16.02 -1.48
N ALA A 354 -33.03 16.87 -1.22
CA ALA A 354 -34.43 16.46 -1.02
C ALA A 354 -35.20 16.23 -2.34
N GLU A 355 -34.74 16.77 -3.48
CA GLU A 355 -35.53 16.75 -4.74
C GLU A 355 -34.98 15.83 -5.84
N ALA A 356 -33.78 15.27 -5.68
CA ALA A 356 -33.26 14.30 -6.65
C ALA A 356 -33.89 12.93 -6.38
N GLY A 357 -35.14 12.74 -6.86
CA GLY A 357 -35.84 11.46 -7.09
C GLY A 357 -35.36 10.22 -6.34
N THR A 358 -35.11 10.30 -5.05
CA THR A 358 -35.13 9.14 -4.19
C THR A 358 -36.62 8.77 -4.07
N ALA A 359 -37.08 7.80 -4.83
CA ALA A 359 -38.19 7.00 -4.36
C ALA A 359 -37.93 6.81 -2.87
N SER A 360 -38.86 7.22 -2.01
CA SER A 360 -38.74 7.14 -0.55
C SER A 360 -38.28 5.74 -0.19
N MET A 361 -36.94 5.54 -0.09
CA MET A 361 -36.42 4.26 0.38
C MET A 361 -36.94 4.10 1.80
N ALA A 362 -37.52 2.95 2.10
CA ALA A 362 -38.02 2.65 3.43
C ALA A 362 -36.88 2.87 4.45
N ARG A 363 -37.21 3.53 5.56
CA ARG A 363 -36.26 3.67 6.67
C ARG A 363 -35.80 2.31 7.15
N VAL A 364 -34.61 2.24 7.69
CA VAL A 364 -34.14 1.03 8.36
C VAL A 364 -35.03 0.76 9.55
N ALA A 365 -35.65 -0.40 9.60
CA ALA A 365 -36.40 -0.85 10.76
C ALA A 365 -35.43 -1.29 11.86
N VAL A 366 -35.63 -0.81 13.07
CA VAL A 366 -34.85 -1.18 14.26
C VAL A 366 -35.77 -1.93 15.21
N THR A 367 -35.43 -3.16 15.55
CA THR A 367 -36.17 -3.96 16.51
C THR A 367 -35.26 -4.55 17.56
N HIS A 368 -35.80 -4.75 18.76
CA HIS A 368 -35.09 -5.39 19.88
C HIS A 368 -35.56 -6.85 19.99
N ASP A 369 -34.62 -7.77 20.10
CA ASP A 369 -34.85 -9.19 20.32
C ASP A 369 -34.03 -9.64 21.54
N GLY A 370 -34.61 -9.51 22.72
CA GLY A 370 -33.90 -9.58 23.99
C GLY A 370 -32.88 -8.44 24.09
N ASP A 371 -31.61 -8.78 24.32
CA ASP A 371 -30.51 -7.82 24.39
C ASP A 371 -29.86 -7.56 23.01
N ALA A 372 -30.32 -8.26 21.97
CA ALA A 372 -29.82 -8.08 20.58
C ALA A 372 -30.61 -6.99 19.86
N ILE A 373 -29.96 -6.36 18.89
CA ILE A 373 -30.57 -5.38 17.99
C ILE A 373 -30.66 -5.99 16.58
N VAL A 374 -31.81 -5.84 15.95
CA VAL A 374 -32.02 -6.26 14.57
C VAL A 374 -32.26 -5.02 13.68
N LEU A 375 -31.47 -4.89 12.64
CA LEU A 375 -31.60 -3.86 11.61
C LEU A 375 -32.10 -4.48 10.32
N ASP A 376 -33.12 -3.88 9.70
CA ASP A 376 -33.68 -4.34 8.43
C ASP A 376 -33.94 -3.15 7.49
N ASN A 377 -33.37 -3.20 6.28
CA ASN A 377 -33.60 -2.18 5.24
C ASN A 377 -34.25 -2.72 3.96
N GLY A 378 -34.80 -3.94 4.02
CA GLY A 378 -35.41 -4.64 2.90
C GLY A 378 -34.43 -5.30 1.91
N GLN A 379 -33.11 -5.11 2.09
CA GLN A 379 -32.05 -5.82 1.37
C GLN A 379 -31.21 -6.70 2.30
N LEU A 380 -30.83 -6.16 3.43
CA LEU A 380 -30.12 -6.87 4.49
C LEU A 380 -30.95 -6.93 5.75
N HIS A 381 -31.00 -8.10 6.35
CA HIS A 381 -31.50 -8.34 7.70
C HIS A 381 -30.30 -8.70 8.58
N VAL A 382 -30.00 -7.85 9.56
CA VAL A 382 -28.76 -7.91 10.34
C VAL A 382 -29.07 -8.05 11.80
N ARG A 383 -28.53 -9.09 12.46
CA ARG A 383 -28.63 -9.30 13.91
C ARG A 383 -27.32 -8.98 14.60
N ILE A 384 -27.37 -8.03 15.53
CA ILE A 384 -26.24 -7.56 16.33
C ILE A 384 -26.48 -7.99 17.77
N GLU A 385 -25.55 -8.76 18.34
CA GLU A 385 -25.66 -9.29 19.71
C GLU A 385 -25.31 -8.22 20.75
N ALA A 386 -25.64 -8.50 22.02
CA ALA A 386 -25.43 -7.58 23.15
C ALA A 386 -23.97 -7.11 23.32
N ASP A 387 -22.99 -7.88 22.82
CA ASP A 387 -21.59 -7.54 22.83
C ASP A 387 -21.15 -6.68 21.62
N GLY A 388 -22.09 -6.29 20.75
CA GLY A 388 -21.81 -5.50 19.54
C GLY A 388 -21.22 -6.29 18.38
N THR A 389 -21.15 -7.62 18.46
CA THR A 389 -20.76 -8.46 17.31
C THR A 389 -21.99 -8.83 16.47
N VAL A 390 -21.75 -9.15 15.19
CA VAL A 390 -22.83 -9.53 14.26
C VAL A 390 -22.90 -11.05 14.16
N SER A 391 -24.06 -11.64 14.49
CA SER A 391 -24.28 -13.08 14.44
C SER A 391 -24.99 -13.56 13.18
N SER A 392 -25.66 -12.65 12.45
CA SER A 392 -26.38 -12.98 11.22
C SER A 392 -26.46 -11.76 10.31
N ILE A 393 -26.23 -11.99 9.03
CA ILE A 393 -26.51 -11.07 7.93
C ILE A 393 -27.18 -11.87 6.83
N VAL A 394 -28.49 -11.70 6.67
CA VAL A 394 -29.22 -12.33 5.57
C VAL A 394 -29.36 -11.35 4.41
N ASP A 395 -28.78 -11.68 3.25
CA ASP A 395 -29.10 -10.99 2.01
C ASP A 395 -30.49 -11.44 1.53
N GLN A 396 -31.49 -10.59 1.74
CA GLN A 396 -32.89 -10.90 1.45
C GLN A 396 -33.18 -11.08 -0.03
N ARG A 397 -32.33 -10.55 -0.92
CA ARG A 397 -32.47 -10.71 -2.38
C ARG A 397 -32.21 -12.16 -2.82
N THR A 398 -31.34 -12.86 -2.13
CA THR A 398 -30.95 -14.24 -2.42
C THR A 398 -31.34 -15.21 -1.31
N ASN A 399 -31.88 -14.71 -0.20
CA ASN A 399 -32.16 -15.44 1.03
C ASN A 399 -30.93 -16.20 1.57
N ARG A 400 -29.75 -15.57 1.45
CA ARG A 400 -28.46 -16.17 1.85
C ARG A 400 -27.99 -15.61 3.17
N GLU A 401 -27.71 -16.50 4.14
CA GLU A 401 -26.99 -16.17 5.36
C GLU A 401 -25.49 -16.01 5.07
N LEU A 402 -24.91 -14.89 5.48
CA LEU A 402 -23.53 -14.56 5.22
C LEU A 402 -22.58 -14.86 6.39
N VAL A 403 -23.10 -14.95 7.63
CA VAL A 403 -22.29 -15.25 8.80
C VAL A 403 -22.36 -16.75 9.12
N PRO A 404 -21.23 -17.47 9.15
CA PRO A 404 -21.23 -18.89 9.46
C PRO A 404 -21.74 -19.17 10.87
N ALA A 405 -22.55 -20.22 11.02
CA ALA A 405 -23.12 -20.61 12.30
C ALA A 405 -22.04 -20.79 13.39
N GLY A 406 -22.26 -20.20 14.55
CA GLY A 406 -21.32 -20.28 15.68
C GLY A 406 -20.15 -19.29 15.61
N THR A 407 -20.04 -18.51 14.53
CA THR A 407 -19.03 -17.44 14.43
C THR A 407 -19.64 -16.06 14.72
N ARG A 408 -18.79 -15.03 14.78
CA ARG A 408 -19.18 -13.63 15.00
C ARG A 408 -18.37 -12.73 14.09
N LEU A 409 -19.04 -11.87 13.33
CA LEU A 409 -18.40 -10.86 12.49
C LEU A 409 -18.22 -9.56 13.28
N GLY A 410 -17.08 -8.90 13.12
CA GLY A 410 -16.74 -7.68 13.86
C GLY A 410 -16.16 -7.94 15.26
N ARG A 411 -15.75 -9.18 15.56
CA ARG A 411 -15.07 -9.52 16.82
C ARG A 411 -13.61 -9.06 16.76
N TYR A 412 -13.20 -8.35 17.81
CA TYR A 412 -11.81 -7.94 17.98
C TYR A 412 -10.98 -9.00 18.68
N GLU A 413 -9.77 -9.21 18.20
CA GLU A 413 -8.76 -10.08 18.78
C GLU A 413 -7.48 -9.31 19.05
N MET A 414 -6.88 -9.55 20.21
CA MET A 414 -5.58 -9.02 20.58
C MET A 414 -4.54 -10.12 20.53
N LEU A 415 -3.42 -9.83 19.85
CA LEU A 415 -2.32 -10.75 19.64
C LEU A 415 -1.04 -10.14 20.22
N LYS A 416 -0.11 -10.99 20.65
CA LYS A 416 1.22 -10.53 21.08
C LYS A 416 2.04 -10.09 19.88
N ASP A 417 2.82 -9.02 20.06
CA ASP A 417 3.75 -8.46 19.10
C ASP A 417 5.16 -8.46 19.71
N GLU A 418 5.80 -9.61 19.68
CA GLU A 418 7.12 -9.86 20.27
C GLU A 418 8.03 -10.51 19.21
N PRO A 419 8.39 -9.79 18.11
CA PRO A 419 9.23 -10.37 17.07
C PRO A 419 10.66 -10.61 17.55
N PHE A 420 11.31 -11.66 17.06
CA PHE A 420 12.70 -11.96 17.42
C PHE A 420 13.69 -10.89 16.95
N HIS A 421 13.40 -10.23 15.85
CA HIS A 421 14.17 -9.16 15.24
C HIS A 421 13.25 -8.17 14.57
N TRP A 422 13.69 -6.94 14.42
CA TRP A 422 13.01 -5.93 13.62
C TRP A 422 11.65 -5.48 14.19
N ASP A 423 11.62 -5.11 15.46
CA ASP A 423 10.41 -4.72 16.21
C ASP A 423 9.53 -3.71 15.48
N ALA A 424 10.12 -2.75 14.75
CA ALA A 424 9.36 -1.75 14.02
C ALA A 424 8.87 -2.22 12.63
N TRP A 425 9.29 -3.41 12.17
CA TRP A 425 9.02 -3.89 10.82
C TRP A 425 8.24 -5.21 10.77
N ASP A 426 8.44 -6.12 11.69
CA ASP A 426 7.97 -7.50 11.51
C ASP A 426 6.92 -7.95 12.53
N ILE A 427 6.11 -8.94 12.11
CA ILE A 427 5.22 -9.75 12.93
C ILE A 427 5.65 -11.19 12.77
N GLN A 428 5.81 -11.90 13.88
CA GLN A 428 6.11 -13.33 13.87
C GLN A 428 4.83 -14.13 13.59
N ARG A 429 5.00 -15.23 12.86
CA ARG A 429 3.87 -16.11 12.54
C ARG A 429 3.22 -16.75 13.76
N ASP A 430 3.99 -17.11 14.77
CA ASP A 430 3.50 -17.69 16.03
C ASP A 430 2.71 -16.68 16.89
N ALA A 431 2.78 -15.40 16.61
CA ALA A 431 1.90 -14.39 17.20
C ALA A 431 0.41 -14.77 17.02
N PHE A 432 0.05 -15.39 15.90
CA PHE A 432 -1.33 -15.81 15.63
C PHE A 432 -1.81 -16.91 16.57
N LEU A 433 -0.92 -17.66 17.20
CA LEU A 433 -1.25 -18.64 18.26
C LEU A 433 -1.62 -17.99 19.59
N THR A 434 -1.35 -16.70 19.73
CA THR A 434 -1.61 -15.93 20.96
C THR A 434 -2.92 -15.15 20.88
N ALA A 435 -3.67 -15.27 19.79
CA ALA A 435 -4.91 -14.53 19.59
C ALA A 435 -5.90 -14.76 20.73
N ASN A 436 -6.39 -13.66 21.29
CA ASN A 436 -7.35 -13.65 22.38
C ASN A 436 -8.49 -12.71 22.05
N ALA A 437 -9.71 -13.27 21.96
CA ALA A 437 -10.90 -12.49 21.69
C ALA A 437 -11.22 -11.54 22.85
N LEU A 438 -11.53 -10.29 22.54
CA LEU A 438 -11.93 -9.30 23.53
C LEU A 438 -13.39 -9.51 23.90
N SER A 439 -13.65 -9.81 25.17
CA SER A 439 -14.98 -10.19 25.69
C SER A 439 -15.67 -9.10 26.52
N GLU A 440 -14.95 -8.08 26.98
CA GLU A 440 -15.55 -6.96 27.71
C GLU A 440 -16.17 -5.96 26.73
N ALA A 441 -17.29 -6.34 26.15
CA ALA A 441 -17.95 -5.57 25.10
C ALA A 441 -19.45 -5.42 25.36
N SER A 442 -20.05 -4.29 25.00
CA SER A 442 -21.48 -4.05 25.15
C SER A 442 -21.99 -2.97 24.21
N ILE A 443 -23.24 -3.10 23.76
CA ILE A 443 -23.97 -2.02 23.09
C ILE A 443 -24.18 -0.87 24.05
N THR A 444 -23.98 0.36 23.60
CA THR A 444 -24.13 1.59 24.37
C THR A 444 -25.35 2.41 23.96
N SER A 445 -25.66 2.46 22.66
CA SER A 445 -26.82 3.17 22.10
C SER A 445 -27.18 2.67 20.72
N VAL A 446 -28.38 3.05 20.26
CA VAL A 446 -28.85 2.89 18.89
C VAL A 446 -29.38 4.24 18.43
N ASP A 447 -28.83 4.77 17.34
CA ASP A 447 -29.22 6.06 16.81
C ASP A 447 -29.86 5.91 15.42
N GLU A 448 -30.99 6.56 15.20
CA GLU A 448 -31.56 6.72 13.87
C GLU A 448 -31.02 7.99 13.22
N THR A 449 -30.56 7.87 11.99
CA THR A 449 -30.00 9.01 11.25
C THR A 449 -31.10 9.81 10.52
N ALA A 450 -30.84 11.10 10.27
CA ALA A 450 -31.81 11.97 9.59
C ALA A 450 -32.23 11.48 8.20
N ASN A 451 -31.35 10.71 7.52
CA ASN A 451 -31.64 10.12 6.21
C ASN A 451 -32.30 8.73 6.28
N GLY A 452 -32.76 8.31 7.47
CA GLY A 452 -33.51 7.07 7.66
C GLY A 452 -32.65 5.82 7.84
N GLY A 453 -31.35 5.95 8.05
CA GLY A 453 -30.45 4.86 8.44
C GLY A 453 -30.48 4.61 9.96
N ALA A 454 -29.79 3.57 10.41
CA ALA A 454 -29.57 3.29 11.82
C ALA A 454 -28.11 2.97 12.10
N VAL A 455 -27.64 3.34 13.29
CA VAL A 455 -26.28 3.05 13.78
C VAL A 455 -26.37 2.45 15.17
N VAL A 456 -25.80 1.28 15.37
CA VAL A 456 -25.61 0.66 16.68
C VAL A 456 -24.21 0.99 17.16
N HIS A 457 -24.11 1.57 18.34
CA HIS A 457 -22.85 1.90 18.99
C HIS A 457 -22.52 0.85 20.06
N ALA A 458 -21.27 0.37 20.02
CA ALA A 458 -20.74 -0.56 21.00
C ALA A 458 -19.38 -0.11 21.52
N VAL A 459 -19.01 -0.54 22.70
CA VAL A 459 -17.70 -0.31 23.30
C VAL A 459 -17.10 -1.64 23.71
N THR A 460 -15.86 -1.88 23.26
CA THR A 460 -15.05 -3.03 23.66
C THR A 460 -13.87 -2.54 24.48
N ARG A 461 -13.58 -3.19 25.62
CA ARG A 461 -12.47 -2.82 26.51
C ARG A 461 -11.53 -3.97 26.76
N ALA A 462 -10.27 -3.63 26.90
CA ALA A 462 -9.21 -4.51 27.39
C ALA A 462 -8.16 -3.67 28.12
N LYS A 463 -7.20 -4.30 28.77
CA LYS A 463 -6.13 -3.58 29.47
C LYS A 463 -5.37 -2.67 28.51
N GLY A 464 -5.49 -1.36 28.67
CA GLY A 464 -4.84 -0.34 27.85
C GLY A 464 -5.47 -0.12 26.48
N VAL A 465 -6.70 -0.61 26.24
CA VAL A 465 -7.41 -0.44 24.96
C VAL A 465 -8.89 -0.16 25.21
N GLU A 466 -9.42 0.87 24.55
CA GLU A 466 -10.86 1.08 24.38
C GLU A 466 -11.18 1.26 22.90
N ILE A 467 -12.15 0.51 22.40
CA ILE A 467 -12.61 0.54 21.01
C ILE A 467 -14.08 0.95 21.00
N ARG A 468 -14.40 2.07 20.38
CA ARG A 468 -15.78 2.51 20.12
C ARG A 468 -16.13 2.14 18.70
N THR A 469 -17.08 1.22 18.55
CA THR A 469 -17.53 0.71 17.25
C THR A 469 -18.89 1.29 16.90
N GLY A 470 -19.06 1.74 15.65
CA GLY A 470 -20.34 2.06 15.06
C GLY A 470 -20.67 1.07 13.95
N ILE A 471 -21.82 0.42 14.02
CA ILE A 471 -22.31 -0.51 13.01
C ILE A 471 -23.53 0.13 12.36
N ALA A 472 -23.40 0.54 11.09
CA ALA A 472 -24.43 1.33 10.42
C ALA A 472 -25.04 0.59 9.23
N LEU A 473 -26.37 0.63 9.14
CA LEU A 473 -27.13 0.21 7.99
C LEU A 473 -27.86 1.41 7.37
N ARG A 474 -27.72 1.59 6.07
CA ARG A 474 -28.35 2.68 5.31
C ARG A 474 -29.59 2.18 4.56
N PRO A 475 -30.59 3.04 4.31
CA PRO A 475 -31.76 2.69 3.48
C PRO A 475 -31.31 2.14 2.11
N GLY A 476 -31.83 0.97 1.75
CA GLY A 476 -31.58 0.34 0.46
C GLY A 476 -30.12 -0.03 0.15
N SER A 477 -29.25 -0.04 1.14
CA SER A 477 -27.83 -0.44 0.98
C SER A 477 -27.67 -1.95 1.11
N ALA A 478 -26.84 -2.55 0.27
CA ALA A 478 -26.37 -3.92 0.43
C ALA A 478 -25.02 -3.99 1.17
N THR A 479 -24.68 -2.94 1.93
CA THR A 479 -23.42 -2.81 2.69
C THR A 479 -23.73 -2.51 4.14
N LEU A 480 -23.10 -3.24 5.05
CA LEU A 480 -23.03 -2.92 6.47
C LEU A 480 -21.71 -2.16 6.72
N ASP A 481 -21.81 -0.96 7.26
CA ASP A 481 -20.66 -0.09 7.49
C ASP A 481 -20.17 -0.24 8.94
N PHE A 482 -18.86 -0.44 9.11
CA PHE A 482 -18.20 -0.46 10.42
C PHE A 482 -17.28 0.75 10.56
N THR A 483 -17.35 1.39 11.71
CA THR A 483 -16.39 2.41 12.15
C THR A 483 -15.77 2.00 13.46
N ALA A 484 -14.49 2.23 13.66
CA ALA A 484 -13.82 2.00 14.92
C ALA A 484 -12.97 3.23 15.30
N ASP A 485 -13.19 3.71 16.53
CA ASP A 485 -12.33 4.69 17.16
C ASP A 485 -11.57 3.98 18.28
N VAL A 486 -10.24 3.88 18.13
CA VAL A 486 -9.39 3.03 18.96
C VAL A 486 -8.47 3.90 19.80
N ASP A 487 -8.68 3.89 21.14
CA ASP A 487 -7.76 4.45 22.11
C ASP A 487 -6.79 3.36 22.57
N TRP A 488 -5.51 3.48 22.13
CA TRP A 488 -4.52 2.41 22.25
C TRP A 488 -3.33 2.77 23.13
N HIS A 489 -3.19 2.06 24.27
CA HIS A 489 -2.07 2.17 25.19
C HIS A 489 -1.44 0.80 25.52
N ALA A 490 -1.83 -0.25 24.78
CA ALA A 490 -1.22 -1.56 24.94
C ALA A 490 0.20 -1.57 24.35
N VAL A 491 1.10 -2.32 24.97
CA VAL A 491 2.50 -2.46 24.57
C VAL A 491 2.73 -3.89 24.12
N GLU A 492 3.53 -4.07 23.07
CA GLU A 492 3.87 -5.38 22.47
C GLU A 492 2.62 -6.20 22.11
N GLN A 493 1.64 -5.53 21.51
CA GLN A 493 0.40 -6.17 21.06
C GLN A 493 -0.10 -5.51 19.76
N PHE A 494 -0.86 -6.27 18.98
CA PHE A 494 -1.59 -5.75 17.83
C PHE A 494 -3.03 -6.25 17.78
N LEU A 495 -3.86 -5.52 17.05
CA LEU A 495 -5.29 -5.74 16.97
C LEU A 495 -5.67 -6.33 15.61
N LYS A 496 -6.52 -7.36 15.62
CA LYS A 496 -7.23 -7.85 14.43
C LYS A 496 -8.73 -7.79 14.64
N VAL A 497 -9.47 -7.80 13.54
CA VAL A 497 -10.93 -7.91 13.54
C VAL A 497 -11.37 -9.03 12.61
N ASP A 498 -12.20 -9.93 13.11
CA ASP A 498 -12.71 -11.07 12.38
C ASP A 498 -13.92 -10.70 11.52
N MET A 499 -13.89 -11.12 10.25
CA MET A 499 -14.98 -10.93 9.29
C MET A 499 -15.35 -12.27 8.61
N PRO A 500 -15.84 -13.27 9.37
CA PRO A 500 -16.16 -14.59 8.82
C PRO A 500 -17.35 -14.53 7.86
N VAL A 501 -17.26 -15.26 6.76
CA VAL A 501 -18.34 -15.34 5.75
C VAL A 501 -18.57 -16.76 5.24
N THR A 502 -19.80 -17.06 4.82
CA THR A 502 -20.22 -18.37 4.31
C THR A 502 -19.79 -18.67 2.87
N VAL A 503 -19.20 -17.68 2.17
CA VAL A 503 -18.73 -17.84 0.78
C VAL A 503 -17.53 -18.77 0.76
N GLN A 504 -17.58 -19.81 -0.07
CA GLN A 504 -16.50 -20.80 -0.20
C GLN A 504 -15.68 -20.53 -1.46
N ALA A 505 -14.40 -20.27 -1.29
CA ALA A 505 -13.49 -19.96 -2.39
C ALA A 505 -12.15 -20.68 -2.22
N VAL A 506 -11.47 -20.92 -3.33
CA VAL A 506 -10.09 -21.46 -3.35
C VAL A 506 -9.08 -20.33 -3.22
N ASN A 507 -9.38 -19.19 -3.83
CA ASN A 507 -8.55 -17.99 -3.83
C ASN A 507 -9.33 -16.78 -3.30
N ALA A 508 -8.62 -15.86 -2.66
CA ALA A 508 -9.10 -14.53 -2.38
C ALA A 508 -8.51 -13.53 -3.38
N GLN A 509 -9.29 -12.54 -3.76
CA GLN A 509 -8.88 -11.46 -4.65
C GLN A 509 -8.63 -10.19 -3.84
N TYR A 510 -7.43 -9.67 -3.94
CA TYR A 510 -6.98 -8.47 -3.23
C TYR A 510 -6.81 -7.34 -4.24
N GLU A 511 -7.44 -6.18 -4.00
CA GLU A 511 -7.18 -5.01 -4.82
C GLU A 511 -5.75 -4.53 -4.62
N CYS A 512 -5.10 -4.27 -5.74
CA CYS A 512 -3.79 -3.64 -5.83
C CYS A 512 -3.83 -2.48 -6.83
N GLN A 513 -2.69 -1.87 -7.12
CA GLN A 513 -2.58 -0.82 -8.11
C GLN A 513 -3.01 -1.33 -9.50
N TYR A 514 -4.03 -0.71 -10.06
CA TYR A 514 -4.56 -0.98 -11.42
C TYR A 514 -5.11 -2.39 -11.65
N GLY A 515 -5.35 -3.18 -10.61
CA GLY A 515 -5.90 -4.50 -10.80
C GLY A 515 -6.12 -5.29 -9.51
N LEU A 516 -6.08 -6.61 -9.65
CA LEU A 516 -6.28 -7.56 -8.58
C LEU A 516 -5.13 -8.55 -8.54
N VAL A 517 -4.76 -8.97 -7.33
CA VAL A 517 -3.87 -10.11 -7.08
C VAL A 517 -4.71 -11.21 -6.46
N GLU A 518 -4.60 -12.42 -7.00
CA GLU A 518 -5.20 -13.62 -6.41
C GLU A 518 -4.18 -14.32 -5.52
N ARG A 519 -4.61 -14.70 -4.31
CA ARG A 519 -3.81 -15.51 -3.39
C ARG A 519 -4.64 -16.69 -2.91
N PRO A 520 -4.01 -17.90 -2.81
CA PRO A 520 -4.71 -19.07 -2.31
C PRO A 520 -5.11 -18.88 -0.84
N ILE A 521 -6.32 -19.30 -0.50
CA ILE A 521 -6.82 -19.31 0.88
C ILE A 521 -6.14 -20.46 1.66
N ASN A 522 -5.90 -21.60 0.99
CA ASN A 522 -5.22 -22.74 1.58
C ASN A 522 -3.70 -22.57 1.57
N LYS A 523 -3.03 -22.90 2.66
CA LYS A 523 -1.58 -22.77 2.86
C LYS A 523 -0.86 -24.09 2.54
N ASN A 524 -0.90 -24.55 1.28
CA ASN A 524 -0.40 -25.86 0.87
C ASN A 524 1.10 -25.90 0.57
N THR A 525 1.71 -24.78 0.27
CA THR A 525 3.15 -24.68 0.01
C THR A 525 3.82 -23.79 1.07
N ARG A 526 5.15 -23.89 1.19
CA ARG A 526 5.91 -22.99 2.07
C ARG A 526 5.74 -21.53 1.68
N SER A 527 5.68 -21.23 0.39
CA SER A 527 5.47 -19.88 -0.12
C SER A 527 4.07 -19.36 0.20
N ASP A 528 3.02 -20.21 0.10
CA ASP A 528 1.66 -19.78 0.48
C ASP A 528 1.57 -19.56 1.99
N ASP A 529 2.21 -20.42 2.74
CA ASP A 529 2.25 -20.37 4.18
C ASP A 529 3.01 -19.15 4.73
N ALA A 530 4.07 -18.72 4.04
CA ALA A 530 4.82 -17.52 4.37
C ALA A 530 4.01 -16.21 4.18
N LYS A 531 2.93 -16.25 3.38
CA LYS A 531 2.03 -15.10 3.12
C LYS A 531 0.87 -15.06 4.12
N PHE A 532 1.17 -15.17 5.40
CA PHE A 532 0.17 -15.15 6.47
C PHE A 532 -0.38 -13.73 6.78
N GLU A 533 0.24 -12.69 6.26
CA GLU A 533 -0.25 -11.32 6.26
C GLU A 533 0.00 -10.74 4.87
N SER A 534 -0.99 -10.11 4.26
CA SER A 534 -0.92 -9.66 2.87
C SER A 534 -1.45 -8.26 2.70
N CYS A 535 -0.89 -7.53 1.72
CA CYS A 535 -1.33 -6.18 1.42
C CYS A 535 -2.69 -6.19 0.70
N THR A 536 -3.64 -5.42 1.23
CA THR A 536 -4.94 -5.12 0.64
C THR A 536 -5.08 -3.62 0.50
N HIS A 537 -5.35 -3.10 -0.70
CA HIS A 537 -5.57 -1.66 -0.84
C HIS A 537 -6.95 -1.26 -0.35
N ARG A 538 -7.99 -1.40 -1.15
CA ARG A 538 -9.34 -0.94 -0.82
C ARG A 538 -10.28 -2.05 -0.45
N PHE A 539 -10.07 -3.25 -0.98
CA PHE A 539 -10.91 -4.39 -0.65
C PHE A 539 -10.18 -5.72 -0.83
N VAL A 540 -10.63 -6.69 -0.05
CA VAL A 540 -10.44 -8.11 -0.31
C VAL A 540 -11.79 -8.74 -0.60
N ARG A 541 -11.85 -9.60 -1.62
CA ARG A 541 -13.07 -10.26 -2.09
C ARG A 541 -12.86 -11.76 -2.18
N ILE A 542 -13.86 -12.51 -1.77
CA ILE A 542 -13.98 -13.95 -2.07
C ILE A 542 -15.28 -14.21 -2.81
N ALA A 543 -15.26 -15.19 -3.71
CA ALA A 543 -16.43 -15.53 -4.52
C ALA A 543 -16.53 -17.04 -4.73
N ASP A 544 -17.74 -17.56 -4.64
CA ASP A 544 -18.11 -18.86 -5.15
C ASP A 544 -18.85 -18.72 -6.51
N ALA A 545 -19.49 -19.79 -6.99
CA ALA A 545 -20.16 -19.77 -8.28
C ALA A 545 -21.33 -18.78 -8.34
N ASP A 546 -22.01 -18.53 -7.21
CA ASP A 546 -23.30 -17.84 -7.18
C ASP A 546 -23.27 -16.54 -6.38
N TYR A 547 -22.22 -16.32 -5.57
CA TYR A 547 -22.16 -15.18 -4.65
C TYR A 547 -20.75 -14.67 -4.45
N ALA A 548 -20.64 -13.40 -4.10
CA ALA A 548 -19.37 -12.79 -3.70
C ALA A 548 -19.57 -11.89 -2.47
N ALA A 549 -18.64 -11.98 -1.55
CA ALA A 549 -18.53 -11.08 -0.41
C ALA A 549 -17.21 -10.32 -0.45
N ALA A 550 -17.21 -9.09 0.01
CA ALA A 550 -16.01 -8.27 0.09
C ALA A 550 -15.96 -7.47 1.39
N VAL A 551 -14.77 -7.38 1.97
CA VAL A 551 -14.45 -6.40 3.01
C VAL A 551 -13.77 -5.22 2.33
N VAL A 552 -14.39 -4.04 2.44
CA VAL A 552 -13.87 -2.79 1.90
C VAL A 552 -13.31 -1.97 3.05
N ASN A 553 -12.10 -1.44 2.90
CA ASN A 553 -11.45 -0.68 3.95
C ASN A 553 -11.05 0.73 3.51
N ALA A 554 -10.98 1.66 4.46
CA ALA A 554 -10.56 3.03 4.22
C ALA A 554 -9.04 3.20 4.20
N SER A 555 -8.31 2.44 5.04
CA SER A 555 -6.86 2.61 5.20
C SER A 555 -6.15 1.42 5.87
N THR A 556 -6.82 0.29 6.06
CA THR A 556 -6.25 -0.92 6.68
C THR A 556 -5.68 -1.80 5.58
N TYR A 557 -4.35 -1.89 5.49
CA TYR A 557 -3.68 -2.60 4.40
C TYR A 557 -3.32 -4.05 4.74
N GLY A 558 -3.11 -4.36 6.02
CA GLY A 558 -2.80 -5.73 6.45
C GLY A 558 -4.05 -6.58 6.54
N SER A 559 -4.05 -7.73 5.90
CA SER A 559 -5.14 -8.70 5.98
C SER A 559 -4.65 -10.12 5.71
N ASP A 560 -5.34 -11.09 6.27
CA ASP A 560 -5.23 -12.50 5.92
C ASP A 560 -6.60 -13.08 5.60
N VAL A 561 -6.63 -14.10 4.77
CA VAL A 561 -7.84 -14.88 4.46
C VAL A 561 -7.49 -16.34 4.60
N SER A 562 -8.23 -17.04 5.45
CA SER A 562 -8.01 -18.47 5.76
C SER A 562 -9.33 -19.23 5.87
N PRO A 563 -9.34 -20.55 5.69
CA PRO A 563 -10.52 -21.37 5.88
C PRO A 563 -10.98 -21.33 7.34
N ILE A 564 -12.30 -21.35 7.57
CA ILE A 564 -12.88 -21.58 8.88
C ILE A 564 -12.83 -23.09 9.17
N HIS A 565 -12.03 -23.50 10.13
CA HIS A 565 -11.96 -24.90 10.55
C HIS A 565 -13.05 -25.22 11.58
N ALA A 566 -13.83 -26.27 11.31
CA ALA A 566 -14.94 -26.71 12.17
C ALA A 566 -14.50 -27.23 13.55
N ASP A 567 -13.21 -27.53 13.75
CA ASP A 567 -12.67 -28.18 14.94
C ASP A 567 -12.11 -27.26 16.03
N THR A 568 -12.22 -25.94 15.86
CA THR A 568 -11.83 -25.03 16.95
C THR A 568 -13.00 -24.89 17.92
N ALA A 569 -13.05 -25.77 18.91
CA ALA A 569 -13.96 -25.71 20.07
C ALA A 569 -13.85 -24.39 20.88
N HIS A 570 -13.10 -23.43 20.38
CA HIS A 570 -12.91 -22.07 20.88
C HIS A 570 -13.03 -21.04 19.74
N GLY A 571 -14.07 -21.16 18.89
CA GLY A 571 -14.66 -20.05 18.12
C GLY A 571 -13.72 -19.10 17.35
N THR A 572 -12.53 -19.49 16.99
CA THR A 572 -11.62 -18.69 16.16
C THR A 572 -11.54 -19.26 14.75
N GLY A 573 -12.59 -18.99 13.96
CA GLY A 573 -12.47 -19.06 12.50
C GLY A 573 -11.80 -17.76 12.04
N ARG A 574 -10.60 -17.83 11.56
CA ARG A 574 -9.86 -16.72 10.95
C ARG A 574 -10.14 -16.61 9.47
#